data_5e9842e29f384fe49582230a54008d53
#
_entry.id   5e9842e29f384fe49582230a54008d53
#
_cell.length_a   1.000
_cell.length_b   1.000
_cell.length_c   1.000
_cell.angle_alpha   90.00
_cell.angle_beta   90.00
_cell.angle_gamma   90.00
#
_symmetry.space_group_name_H-M   'P 1'
#
loop_
_entity.id
_entity.type
_entity.pdbx_description
1 polymer ?
#
loop_
_entity_poly.entity_id
_entity_poly.type
_entity_poly.pdbx_seq_one_letter_code
_entity_poly.pdbx_strand_id
1 'polypeptide(L)'
;MGKIYAKPKFTWENFQDKNVAVRCKTKSEAEMLALLCNIHNLPFIPCMFWDRYKSNTCFEIDDAQGYYSELTYFINECYIIYDFSEVYNAEKPLQELEL
;
A
#
# COMPACT_ATOMS: atom_id res chain seq x y z
N MET A 1 -19.74 24.74 -6.16
CA MET A 1 -19.14 23.86 -7.10
C MET A 1 -18.29 22.81 -6.40
N GLY A 2 -18.55 21.59 -6.70
CA GLY A 2 -17.76 20.53 -6.16
C GLY A 2 -16.35 20.52 -6.73
N LYS A 3 -15.40 20.33 -5.88
CA LYS A 3 -14.03 20.13 -6.33
C LYS A 3 -13.73 18.65 -6.37
N ILE A 4 -13.10 18.26 -7.44
CA ILE A 4 -12.62 16.90 -7.54
C ILE A 4 -11.17 16.92 -7.08
N TYR A 5 -10.91 16.22 -6.00
CA TYR A 5 -9.56 16.12 -5.49
C TYR A 5 -8.97 14.83 -5.99
N ALA A 6 -8.01 14.94 -6.88
CA ALA A 6 -7.29 13.77 -7.32
C ALA A 6 -6.47 13.24 -6.14
N LYS A 7 -6.49 11.94 -5.98
CA LYS A 7 -5.64 11.28 -5.00
C LYS A 7 -4.18 11.56 -5.35
N PRO A 8 -3.34 11.94 -4.39
CA PRO A 8 -1.92 12.15 -4.70
C PRO A 8 -1.29 10.84 -5.16
N LYS A 9 -0.24 10.95 -5.94
CA LYS A 9 0.48 9.75 -6.36
C LYS A 9 1.07 9.05 -5.16
N PHE A 10 1.15 7.73 -5.22
CA PHE A 10 1.76 6.95 -4.16
C PHE A 10 3.23 7.32 -4.01
N THR A 11 3.66 7.54 -2.77
CA THR A 11 5.06 7.66 -2.43
C THR A 11 5.32 6.82 -1.17
N TRP A 12 6.57 6.38 -1.01
CA TRP A 12 6.91 5.61 0.17
C TRP A 12 6.78 6.45 1.44
N GLU A 13 6.94 7.75 1.33
CA GLU A 13 6.70 8.66 2.44
C GLU A 13 5.23 8.70 2.82
N ASN A 14 4.36 8.81 1.81
CA ASN A 14 2.91 8.82 2.07
C ASN A 14 2.43 7.55 2.71
N PHE A 15 3.06 6.43 2.38
CA PHE A 15 2.65 5.13 2.92
C PHE A 15 2.88 5.08 4.43
N GLN A 16 3.74 5.90 4.97
CA GLN A 16 4.00 5.97 6.39
C GLN A 16 3.09 6.96 7.10
N ASP A 17 2.32 7.71 6.36
CA ASP A 17 1.36 8.65 6.95
C ASP A 17 0.15 7.89 7.45
N LYS A 18 -0.48 8.44 8.46
CA LYS A 18 -1.75 7.88 8.91
C LYS A 18 -2.77 8.01 7.79
N ASN A 19 -3.66 7.05 7.73
CA ASN A 19 -4.77 7.05 6.80
C ASN A 19 -4.38 6.77 5.35
N VAL A 20 -3.29 6.04 5.15
CA VAL A 20 -2.90 5.55 3.83
C VAL A 20 -2.79 4.02 3.89
N ALA A 21 -3.37 3.34 2.92
CA ALA A 21 -3.33 1.88 2.86
C ALA A 21 -3.10 1.44 1.42
N VAL A 22 -2.51 0.26 1.25
CA VAL A 22 -2.30 -0.35 -0.06
C VAL A 22 -3.08 -1.64 -0.14
N ARG A 23 -3.92 -1.76 -1.17
CA ARG A 23 -4.69 -2.95 -1.44
C ARG A 23 -3.92 -3.90 -2.33
N CYS A 24 -3.82 -5.14 -1.91
CA CYS A 24 -3.17 -6.19 -2.71
C CYS A 24 -4.22 -7.21 -3.12
N LYS A 25 -4.48 -7.30 -4.41
CA LYS A 25 -5.53 -8.18 -4.94
C LYS A 25 -5.08 -9.63 -5.03
N THR A 26 -3.78 -9.87 -5.00
CA THR A 26 -3.23 -11.22 -5.03
C THR A 26 -2.19 -11.38 -3.95
N LYS A 27 -1.92 -12.64 -3.62
CA LYS A 27 -0.91 -12.94 -2.62
C LYS A 27 0.48 -12.50 -3.10
N SER A 28 0.74 -12.66 -4.38
CA SER A 28 2.02 -12.22 -4.96
C SER A 28 2.22 -10.72 -4.78
N GLU A 29 1.16 -9.93 -4.94
CA GLU A 29 1.25 -8.49 -4.72
C GLU A 29 1.60 -8.19 -3.26
N ALA A 30 0.98 -8.91 -2.33
CA ALA A 30 1.27 -8.71 -0.90
C ALA A 30 2.72 -9.04 -0.59
N GLU A 31 3.22 -10.14 -1.15
CA GLU A 31 4.60 -10.54 -0.94
C GLU A 31 5.57 -9.53 -1.56
N MET A 32 5.23 -9.02 -2.74
CA MET A 32 6.06 -8.00 -3.39
C MET A 32 6.06 -6.71 -2.59
N LEU A 33 4.90 -6.32 -2.05
CA LEU A 33 4.83 -5.13 -1.21
C LEU A 33 5.74 -5.27 0.01
N ALA A 34 5.72 -6.44 0.65
CA ALA A 34 6.59 -6.68 1.80
C ALA A 34 8.06 -6.58 1.41
N LEU A 35 8.42 -7.11 0.24
CA LEU A 35 9.79 -7.04 -0.25
C LEU A 35 10.21 -5.58 -0.51
N LEU A 36 9.34 -4.82 -1.16
CA LEU A 36 9.62 -3.42 -1.44
C LEU A 36 9.74 -2.60 -0.16
N CYS A 37 8.90 -2.87 0.83
CA CYS A 37 9.02 -2.22 2.12
C CYS A 37 10.41 -2.49 2.73
N ASN A 38 10.87 -3.72 2.64
CA ASN A 38 12.19 -4.06 3.14
C ASN A 38 13.30 -3.29 2.40
N ILE A 39 13.17 -3.19 1.10
CA ILE A 39 14.14 -2.43 0.28
C ILE A 39 14.18 -0.97 0.71
N HIS A 40 13.04 -0.41 1.06
CA HIS A 40 12.94 0.99 1.47
C HIS A 40 13.14 1.19 2.98
N ASN A 41 13.58 0.16 3.68
CA ASN A 41 13.83 0.22 5.13
C ASN A 41 12.58 0.56 5.94
N LEU A 42 11.44 0.06 5.47
CA LEU A 42 10.17 0.25 6.15
C LEU A 42 9.82 -0.98 6.99
N PRO A 43 8.89 -0.83 7.94
CA PRO A 43 8.46 -1.96 8.75
C PRO A 43 7.94 -3.12 7.92
N PHE A 44 8.01 -4.32 8.47
CA PHE A 44 7.53 -5.51 7.82
C PHE A 44 6.01 -5.46 7.65
N ILE A 45 5.56 -5.79 6.45
CA ILE A 45 4.13 -5.92 6.15
C ILE A 45 3.74 -7.38 6.37
N PRO A 46 2.68 -7.65 7.16
CA PRO A 46 2.31 -9.04 7.47
C PRO A 46 1.60 -9.72 6.30
N CYS A 47 2.34 -9.91 5.21
CA CYS A 47 1.81 -10.43 3.96
C CYS A 47 1.31 -11.87 4.08
N MET A 48 1.76 -12.62 5.11
CA MET A 48 1.33 -13.99 5.31
C MET A 48 -0.15 -14.08 5.70
N PHE A 49 -0.76 -12.98 6.10
CA PHE A 49 -2.18 -12.99 6.46
C PHE A 49 -3.08 -12.60 5.30
N TRP A 50 -2.53 -12.49 4.09
CA TRP A 50 -3.33 -12.13 2.92
C TRP A 50 -4.52 -13.07 2.72
N ASP A 51 -4.37 -14.35 3.06
CA ASP A 51 -5.42 -15.33 2.86
C ASP A 51 -6.70 -15.04 3.65
N ARG A 52 -6.61 -14.20 4.67
CA ARG A 52 -7.79 -13.89 5.49
C ARG A 52 -8.83 -13.09 4.72
N TYR A 53 -8.39 -12.13 3.93
CA TYR A 53 -9.31 -11.26 3.19
C TYR A 53 -9.08 -11.31 1.69
N LYS A 54 -8.05 -12.01 1.25
CA LYS A 54 -7.74 -12.23 -0.16
C LYS A 54 -7.72 -10.91 -0.92
N SER A 55 -8.50 -10.79 -1.99
CA SER A 55 -8.45 -9.60 -2.84
C SER A 55 -8.89 -8.31 -2.14
N ASN A 56 -9.43 -8.42 -0.94
CA ASN A 56 -9.83 -7.25 -0.15
C ASN A 56 -8.82 -6.92 0.95
N THR A 57 -7.65 -7.52 0.93
CA THR A 57 -6.64 -7.27 1.94
C THR A 57 -5.91 -5.97 1.67
N CYS A 58 -5.85 -5.10 2.68
CA CYS A 58 -5.09 -3.87 2.62
C CYS A 58 -4.07 -3.84 3.75
N PHE A 59 -2.95 -3.17 3.49
CA PHE A 59 -1.87 -3.04 4.44
C PHE A 59 -1.57 -1.57 4.71
N GLU A 60 -1.18 -1.29 5.94
CA GLU A 60 -0.79 0.06 6.34
C GLU A 60 0.43 -0.01 7.23
N ILE A 61 1.11 1.13 7.34
CA ILE A 61 2.17 1.29 8.32
C ILE A 61 1.72 2.36 9.29
N ASP A 62 1.68 2.02 10.57
CA ASP A 62 1.27 2.94 11.60
C ASP A 62 2.22 2.78 12.79
N ASP A 63 2.78 3.89 13.22
CA ASP A 63 3.66 3.93 14.38
C ASP A 63 4.80 2.92 14.29
N ALA A 64 5.45 2.89 13.13
CA ALA A 64 6.61 2.04 12.84
C ALA A 64 6.28 0.55 12.83
N GLN A 65 5.03 0.21 12.51
CA GLN A 65 4.61 -1.19 12.48
C GLN A 65 3.66 -1.42 11.31
N GLY A 66 3.76 -2.58 10.68
CA GLY A 66 2.86 -2.94 9.59
C GLY A 66 1.61 -3.63 10.11
N TYR A 67 0.47 -3.29 9.52
CA TYR A 67 -0.82 -3.88 9.87
C TYR A 67 -1.56 -4.28 8.62
N TYR A 68 -2.55 -5.15 8.78
CA TYR A 68 -3.45 -5.52 7.70
C TYR A 68 -4.88 -5.51 8.20
N SER A 69 -5.81 -5.25 7.27
CA SER A 69 -7.22 -5.40 7.56
C SER A 69 -7.98 -5.50 6.25
N GLU A 70 -9.30 -5.61 6.35
CA GLU A 70 -10.15 -5.69 5.19
C GLU A 70 -10.40 -4.31 4.60
N LEU A 71 -10.58 -4.27 3.28
CA LEU A 71 -10.81 -3.03 2.54
C LEU A 71 -11.91 -2.17 3.16
N THR A 72 -13.01 -2.79 3.59
CA THR A 72 -14.12 -2.04 4.17
C THR A 72 -13.73 -1.28 5.42
N TYR A 73 -12.83 -1.84 6.23
CA TYR A 73 -12.34 -1.12 7.39
C TYR A 73 -11.71 0.20 6.99
N PHE A 74 -10.81 0.15 5.99
CA PHE A 74 -10.08 1.35 5.57
C PHE A 74 -11.00 2.36 4.89
N ILE A 75 -12.00 1.87 4.14
CA ILE A 75 -12.98 2.76 3.52
C ILE A 75 -13.78 3.48 4.62
N ASN A 76 -14.23 2.75 5.63
CA ASN A 76 -15.02 3.33 6.71
C ASN A 76 -14.21 4.32 7.55
N GLU A 77 -12.90 4.13 7.62
CA GLU A 77 -12.01 5.02 8.36
C GLU A 77 -11.45 6.14 7.48
N CYS A 78 -11.98 6.29 6.27
CA CYS A 78 -11.63 7.37 5.35
C CYS A 78 -10.16 7.37 4.95
N TYR A 79 -9.56 6.19 4.83
CA TYR A 79 -8.19 6.09 4.35
C TYR A 79 -8.10 6.38 2.87
N ILE A 80 -6.95 6.89 2.45
CA ILE A 80 -6.59 6.93 1.04
C ILE A 80 -6.06 5.55 0.68
N ILE A 81 -6.70 4.89 -0.29
CA ILE A 81 -6.37 3.52 -0.64
C ILE A 81 -5.73 3.50 -2.02
N TYR A 82 -4.54 2.92 -2.09
CA TYR A 82 -3.83 2.72 -3.35
C TYR A 82 -3.89 1.24 -3.71
N ASP A 83 -4.10 0.95 -4.99
CA ASP A 83 -3.90 -0.41 -5.47
C ASP A 83 -2.41 -0.70 -5.60
N PHE A 84 -2.03 -1.95 -5.46
CA PHE A 84 -0.61 -2.31 -5.59
C PHE A 84 -0.03 -1.86 -6.93
N SER A 85 -0.84 -1.84 -8.00
CA SER A 85 -0.36 -1.36 -9.29
C SER A 85 0.17 0.06 -9.23
N GLU A 86 -0.40 0.90 -8.37
CA GLU A 86 0.07 2.27 -8.21
C GLU A 86 1.42 2.30 -7.50
N VAL A 87 1.65 1.36 -6.58
CA VAL A 87 2.95 1.22 -5.92
C VAL A 87 4.00 0.78 -6.93
N TYR A 88 3.66 -0.22 -7.72
CA TYR A 88 4.56 -0.75 -8.74
C TYR A 88 4.94 0.33 -9.75
N ASN A 89 3.97 1.14 -10.16
CA ASN A 89 4.22 2.21 -11.11
C ASN A 89 5.12 3.30 -10.51
N ALA A 90 5.06 3.50 -9.21
CA ALA A 90 5.95 4.45 -8.54
C ALA A 90 7.39 3.96 -8.53
N GLU A 91 7.60 2.64 -8.48
CA GLU A 91 8.95 2.05 -8.53
C GLU A 91 9.53 2.02 -9.94
N LYS A 92 8.67 1.76 -10.91
CA LYS A 92 9.10 1.46 -12.27
C LYS A 92 9.95 2.56 -12.92
N PRO A 93 9.60 3.85 -12.77
CA PRO A 93 10.42 4.89 -13.39
C PRO A 93 11.84 4.93 -12.88
N LEU A 94 12.07 4.63 -11.61
CA LEU A 94 13.42 4.59 -11.08
C LEU A 94 14.24 3.48 -11.71
N GLN A 95 13.63 2.32 -11.90
CA GLN A 95 14.29 1.20 -12.53
C GLN A 95 14.64 1.50 -13.97
N GLU A 96 13.77 2.19 -14.67
CA GLU A 96 14.01 2.57 -16.05
C GLU A 96 15.16 3.57 -16.16
N LEU A 97 15.27 4.48 -15.19
CA LEU A 97 16.32 5.49 -15.21
C LEU A 97 17.68 4.90 -14.93
N GLU A 98 17.75 3.76 -14.29
CA GLU A 98 19.02 3.11 -14.00
C GLU A 98 19.58 2.35 -15.18
N LEU A 99 18.80 2.18 -16.21
CA LEU A 99 19.27 1.54 -17.43
C LEU A 99 19.95 2.55 -18.35
#